data_6d8be4a719b5ee167f3a76eb090ac7e2
#
_entry.id   6d8be4a719b5ee167f3a76eb090ac7e2
#
_cell.length_a   1.000
_cell.length_b   1.000
_cell.length_c   1.000
_cell.angle_alpha   90.00
_cell.angle_beta   90.00
_cell.angle_gamma   90.00
#
_symmetry.space_group_name_H-M   'P 1'
#
loop_
_entity.id
_entity.type
_entity.pdbx_description
1 polymer ?
#
loop_
_entity_poly.entity_id
_entity_poly.type
_entity_poly.pdbx_seq_one_letter_code
_entity_poly.pdbx_strand_id
1 'polypeptide(L)'
;MNSPLSGKNWRLFLKSVACKCLVLFGIALFYRALLFSYSPRNALSNGSLIRARHMSDSSSTSGIRTDKFLEVPQIVWGLNNQKIAFARACLTARMMNRTLLMPSLSASLFYKELDKLRPIPFDKVFQFERFNSLCSGFVGLARFENVRNRAQVFDLEKGSGRRWTVERDLEQLKHFASNESIDEFEVIRVTGKNPFLWHDHWSVEDYAKVFECMVVVDEISREADRVVMKIREAGEAERAKLESKTKIPGPIPFVAVHMRIEIDWMIHCKKLEQRKKVSEICSSKREIMERVGNISGLKTPTVLYLAVADTLLEEKEENSSVLTGWRDGLIPFEKKKLGVKEEIYGKYSYLIQSAIDYEVCLRADIFVGNSFSTFSSLIVLERTQKARKLGLMSSCEDGENKWISYAYNLPGESIGVPRRWMTNMTHSSLQAISYGSNSVSCSSW
;
A
#
# COMPACT_ATOMS: atom_id res chain seq x y z
N MET A 1 -43.72 32.31 53.78
CA MET A 1 -42.51 32.77 54.49
C MET A 1 -41.41 31.74 54.24
N ASN A 2 -40.60 31.92 53.22
CA ASN A 2 -39.38 31.13 52.98
C ASN A 2 -38.29 32.10 52.56
N SER A 3 -37.29 32.32 53.43
CA SER A 3 -36.17 33.19 53.20
C SER A 3 -35.14 32.51 52.26
N PRO A 4 -34.50 33.24 51.35
CA PRO A 4 -33.51 32.70 50.45
C PRO A 4 -32.20 32.52 51.21
N LEU A 5 -31.60 31.32 51.11
CA LEU A 5 -30.26 31.01 51.59
C LEU A 5 -29.21 31.90 50.92
N SER A 6 -28.48 32.61 51.77
CA SER A 6 -27.50 33.61 51.46
C SER A 6 -26.40 33.07 50.49
N GLY A 7 -26.19 33.75 49.39
CA GLY A 7 -25.16 33.40 48.36
C GLY A 7 -23.68 33.42 48.83
N LYS A 8 -23.41 33.73 50.07
CA LYS A 8 -22.07 33.64 50.66
C LYS A 8 -21.63 32.21 50.97
N ASN A 9 -22.56 31.32 51.36
CA ASN A 9 -22.20 29.93 51.68
C ASN A 9 -21.91 29.09 50.43
N TRP A 10 -22.55 29.40 49.30
CA TRP A 10 -22.28 28.71 48.05
C TRP A 10 -20.87 29.02 47.49
N ARG A 11 -20.39 30.27 47.58
CA ARG A 11 -19.04 30.66 47.16
C ARG A 11 -17.94 30.01 48.01
N LEU A 12 -18.16 29.83 49.28
CA LEU A 12 -17.24 29.11 50.18
C LEU A 12 -17.22 27.60 49.85
N PHE A 13 -18.37 27.02 49.56
CA PHE A 13 -18.49 25.62 49.15
C PHE A 13 -17.79 25.36 47.82
N LEU A 14 -17.99 26.20 46.78
CA LEU A 14 -17.31 26.09 45.51
C LEU A 14 -15.79 26.29 45.61
N LYS A 15 -15.32 27.21 46.44
CA LYS A 15 -13.88 27.36 46.72
C LYS A 15 -13.29 26.12 47.41
N SER A 16 -14.02 25.47 48.30
CA SER A 16 -13.58 24.24 48.98
C SER A 16 -13.52 23.06 48.00
N VAL A 17 -14.49 22.93 47.09
CA VAL A 17 -14.49 21.86 46.05
C VAL A 17 -13.38 22.10 45.04
N ALA A 18 -13.21 23.32 44.54
CA ALA A 18 -12.12 23.68 43.62
C ALA A 18 -10.74 23.42 44.24
N CYS A 19 -10.56 23.77 45.52
CA CYS A 19 -9.31 23.50 46.24
C CYS A 19 -9.03 22.00 46.38
N LYS A 20 -10.04 21.19 46.69
CA LYS A 20 -9.91 19.72 46.72
C LYS A 20 -9.58 19.11 45.35
N CYS A 21 -10.21 19.61 44.31
CA CYS A 21 -9.90 19.17 42.94
C CYS A 21 -8.46 19.52 42.54
N LEU A 22 -7.97 20.71 42.88
CA LEU A 22 -6.59 21.11 42.61
C LEU A 22 -5.57 20.27 43.39
N VAL A 23 -5.86 19.92 44.64
CA VAL A 23 -4.99 19.04 45.46
C VAL A 23 -4.97 17.62 44.85
N LEU A 24 -6.12 17.07 44.46
CA LEU A 24 -6.18 15.76 43.82
C LEU A 24 -5.45 15.74 42.49
N PHE A 25 -5.58 16.81 41.69
CA PHE A 25 -4.85 16.94 40.43
C PHE A 25 -3.34 17.06 40.66
N GLY A 26 -2.91 17.80 41.67
CA GLY A 26 -1.51 17.91 42.08
C GLY A 26 -0.93 16.55 42.53
N ILE A 27 -1.68 15.78 43.30
CA ILE A 27 -1.30 14.44 43.74
C ILE A 27 -1.18 13.49 42.52
N ALA A 28 -2.13 13.54 41.57
CA ALA A 28 -2.09 12.74 40.35
C ALA A 28 -0.88 13.08 39.48
N LEU A 29 -0.54 14.35 39.33
CA LEU A 29 0.66 14.79 38.61
C LEU A 29 1.95 14.37 39.29
N PHE A 30 1.99 14.45 40.63
CA PHE A 30 3.15 14.01 41.43
C PHE A 30 3.35 12.48 41.30
N TYR A 31 2.28 11.71 41.39
CA TYR A 31 2.33 10.26 41.19
C TYR A 31 2.80 9.89 39.78
N ARG A 32 2.35 10.63 38.79
CA ARG A 32 2.80 10.46 37.39
C ARG A 32 4.28 10.80 37.21
N ALA A 33 4.76 11.87 37.87
CA ALA A 33 6.18 12.24 37.89
C ALA A 33 7.04 11.19 38.60
N LEU A 34 6.57 10.61 39.67
CA LEU A 34 7.25 9.51 40.37
C LEU A 34 7.34 8.25 39.49
N LEU A 35 6.27 7.89 38.80
CA LEU A 35 6.28 6.74 37.85
C LEU A 35 7.25 6.97 36.67
N PHE A 36 7.40 8.20 36.20
CA PHE A 36 8.41 8.56 35.20
C PHE A 36 9.84 8.61 35.77
N SER A 37 10.02 8.89 37.05
CA SER A 37 11.33 8.93 37.70
C SER A 37 11.86 7.55 38.13
N TYR A 38 11.02 6.52 38.13
CA TYR A 38 11.39 5.14 38.42
C TYR A 38 11.70 4.31 37.16
N SER A 39 11.95 4.96 36.02
CA SER A 39 12.61 4.31 34.91
C SER A 39 14.12 4.24 35.22
N PRO A 40 14.74 3.06 35.27
CA PRO A 40 16.15 2.96 35.63
C PRO A 40 17.01 3.60 34.53
N ARG A 41 17.46 4.83 34.82
CA ARG A 41 18.64 5.39 34.16
C ARG A 41 19.86 4.71 34.74
N ASN A 42 20.29 3.64 34.08
CA ASN A 42 21.65 3.18 34.31
C ASN A 42 22.24 2.66 33.00
N ALA A 43 23.35 3.23 32.73
CA ALA A 43 24.50 2.81 31.98
C ALA A 43 24.69 3.41 30.60
N LEU A 44 25.21 4.63 30.58
CA LEU A 44 26.22 5.00 29.61
C LEU A 44 27.53 4.30 30.01
N SER A 45 27.93 3.27 29.33
CA SER A 45 29.34 3.02 28.97
C SER A 45 29.40 1.78 28.07
N ASN A 46 30.22 1.92 27.06
CA ASN A 46 30.79 0.90 26.18
C ASN A 46 29.88 0.36 25.06
N GLY A 47 30.26 0.84 23.89
CA GLY A 47 29.83 0.28 22.61
C GLY A 47 29.98 -1.23 22.56
N SER A 48 28.86 -1.87 22.46
CA SER A 48 28.74 -3.12 21.74
C SER A 48 27.41 -3.06 21.03
N LEU A 49 27.48 -3.11 19.73
CA LEU A 49 26.39 -3.43 18.84
C LEU A 49 25.55 -4.55 19.45
N ILE A 50 24.39 -4.20 20.03
CA ILE A 50 23.33 -5.18 20.17
C ILE A 50 22.80 -5.40 18.77
N ARG A 51 23.54 -6.21 18.03
CA ARG A 51 23.07 -7.00 16.92
C ARG A 51 21.78 -7.64 17.43
N ALA A 52 20.64 -7.22 16.91
CA ALA A 52 19.40 -7.95 17.08
C ALA A 52 19.76 -9.41 16.81
N ARG A 53 19.76 -10.24 17.84
CA ARG A 53 19.92 -11.66 17.68
C ARG A 53 18.74 -12.08 16.81
N HIS A 54 19.02 -12.27 15.53
CA HIS A 54 18.39 -13.32 14.78
C HIS A 54 18.25 -14.49 15.75
N MET A 55 17.05 -14.91 16.01
CA MET A 55 16.84 -16.29 16.41
C MET A 55 17.25 -17.13 15.22
N SER A 56 18.55 -17.33 15.09
CA SER A 56 19.12 -18.33 14.25
C SER A 56 19.42 -19.52 15.14
N ASP A 57 18.93 -20.62 14.65
CA ASP A 57 19.46 -21.97 14.83
C ASP A 57 19.15 -22.72 16.13
N SER A 58 17.98 -23.32 16.08
CA SER A 58 18.04 -24.78 16.10
C SER A 58 17.78 -25.23 14.66
N SER A 59 18.75 -25.87 14.07
CA SER A 59 18.72 -26.50 12.77
C SER A 59 17.72 -27.66 12.76
N SER A 60 16.45 -27.32 12.56
CA SER A 60 15.46 -28.19 11.96
C SER A 60 15.08 -27.51 10.65
N THR A 61 15.37 -28.15 9.54
CA THR A 61 14.78 -27.91 8.23
C THR A 61 13.28 -28.19 8.30
N SER A 62 12.55 -27.49 9.15
CA SER A 62 11.09 -27.57 9.18
C SER A 62 10.56 -26.67 8.08
N GLY A 63 10.37 -27.24 6.89
CA GLY A 63 9.56 -26.61 5.85
C GLY A 63 8.19 -26.22 6.42
N ILE A 64 7.52 -25.28 5.78
CA ILE A 64 6.15 -24.90 6.12
C ILE A 64 5.28 -26.17 6.17
N ARG A 65 4.50 -26.31 7.23
CA ARG A 65 3.64 -27.48 7.41
C ARG A 65 2.56 -27.52 6.33
N THR A 66 2.45 -28.66 5.67
CA THR A 66 1.47 -28.92 4.60
C THR A 66 0.23 -29.66 5.07
N ASP A 67 0.17 -30.02 6.36
CA ASP A 67 -0.91 -30.73 7.04
C ASP A 67 -1.76 -29.82 7.95
N LYS A 68 -1.38 -28.55 8.08
CA LYS A 68 -2.05 -27.54 8.91
C LYS A 68 -2.30 -26.28 8.10
N PHE A 69 -3.50 -25.74 8.22
CA PHE A 69 -3.97 -24.69 7.34
C PHE A 69 -4.47 -23.46 8.10
N LEU A 70 -4.34 -22.30 7.47
CA LEU A 70 -5.01 -21.07 7.86
C LEU A 70 -6.05 -20.72 6.81
N GLU A 71 -7.32 -20.64 7.20
CA GLU A 71 -8.42 -20.14 6.37
C GLU A 71 -8.71 -18.69 6.71
N VAL A 72 -8.91 -17.84 5.70
CA VAL A 72 -9.21 -16.43 5.88
C VAL A 72 -10.47 -16.04 5.12
N PRO A 73 -11.24 -15.04 5.59
CA PRO A 73 -12.42 -14.58 4.87
C PRO A 73 -12.04 -13.98 3.53
N GLN A 74 -13.04 -13.80 2.66
CA GLN A 74 -12.86 -13.11 1.39
C GLN A 74 -12.13 -11.78 1.59
N ILE A 75 -11.08 -11.56 0.81
CA ILE A 75 -10.31 -10.32 0.83
C ILE A 75 -11.05 -9.28 -0.01
N VAL A 76 -11.23 -8.09 0.53
CA VAL A 76 -12.07 -7.03 -0.03
C VAL A 76 -11.32 -5.73 -0.26
N TRP A 77 -11.95 -4.74 -0.90
CA TRP A 77 -11.45 -3.43 -1.31
C TRP A 77 -10.70 -3.45 -2.65
N GLY A 78 -10.08 -2.32 -3.02
CA GLY A 78 -9.30 -2.22 -4.26
C GLY A 78 -8.09 -3.15 -4.30
N LEU A 79 -7.62 -3.50 -5.49
CA LEU A 79 -6.57 -4.49 -5.75
C LEU A 79 -5.39 -4.38 -4.78
N ASN A 80 -4.85 -3.18 -4.57
CA ASN A 80 -3.63 -3.02 -3.79
C ASN A 80 -3.86 -3.21 -2.29
N ASN A 81 -5.04 -2.82 -1.77
CA ASN A 81 -5.43 -3.15 -0.42
C ASN A 81 -5.62 -4.67 -0.27
N GLN A 82 -6.15 -5.34 -1.30
CA GLN A 82 -6.26 -6.81 -1.31
C GLN A 82 -4.89 -7.48 -1.37
N LYS A 83 -3.93 -6.97 -2.15
CA LYS A 83 -2.54 -7.46 -2.15
C LYS A 83 -1.91 -7.35 -0.75
N ILE A 84 -2.07 -6.21 -0.08
CA ILE A 84 -1.55 -5.99 1.28
C ILE A 84 -2.21 -6.94 2.28
N ALA A 85 -3.54 -7.07 2.25
CA ALA A 85 -4.26 -7.96 3.15
C ALA A 85 -3.90 -9.43 2.92
N PHE A 86 -3.71 -9.84 1.67
CA PHE A 86 -3.23 -11.16 1.31
C PHE A 86 -1.81 -11.43 1.86
N ALA A 87 -0.89 -10.48 1.70
CA ALA A 87 0.45 -10.61 2.24
C ALA A 87 0.44 -10.75 3.77
N ARG A 88 -0.40 -9.98 4.47
CA ARG A 88 -0.60 -10.11 5.92
C ARG A 88 -1.15 -11.48 6.30
N ALA A 89 -2.09 -12.03 5.54
CA ALA A 89 -2.60 -13.38 5.75
C ALA A 89 -1.50 -14.44 5.56
N CYS A 90 -0.67 -14.32 4.53
CA CYS A 90 0.50 -15.18 4.31
C CYS A 90 1.50 -15.13 5.47
N LEU A 91 1.86 -13.91 5.92
CA LEU A 91 2.80 -13.72 7.01
C LEU A 91 2.22 -14.19 8.36
N THR A 92 0.90 -14.08 8.55
CA THR A 92 0.20 -14.67 9.70
C THR A 92 0.26 -16.20 9.65
N ALA A 93 -0.01 -16.79 8.49
CA ALA A 93 0.10 -18.25 8.30
C ALA A 93 1.52 -18.74 8.60
N ARG A 94 2.55 -18.03 8.11
CA ARG A 94 3.96 -18.31 8.42
C ARG A 94 4.25 -18.23 9.91
N MET A 95 3.75 -17.21 10.59
CA MET A 95 3.94 -17.02 12.03
C MET A 95 3.34 -18.17 12.83
N MET A 96 2.22 -18.74 12.36
CA MET A 96 1.54 -19.87 12.96
C MET A 96 2.05 -21.23 12.43
N ASN A 97 3.11 -21.23 11.61
CA ASN A 97 3.64 -22.43 10.94
C ASN A 97 2.57 -23.22 10.19
N ARG A 98 1.73 -22.54 9.39
CA ARG A 98 0.61 -23.11 8.63
C ARG A 98 0.67 -22.68 7.19
N THR A 99 0.10 -23.48 6.32
CA THR A 99 -0.12 -23.13 4.91
C THR A 99 -1.43 -22.34 4.78
N LEU A 100 -1.44 -21.23 4.03
CA LEU A 100 -2.63 -20.43 3.79
C LEU A 100 -3.53 -21.13 2.77
N LEU A 101 -4.80 -21.37 3.10
CA LEU A 101 -5.80 -21.77 2.11
C LEU A 101 -6.03 -20.62 1.14
N MET A 102 -6.01 -20.94 -0.14
CA MET A 102 -6.13 -19.96 -1.23
C MET A 102 -7.40 -19.11 -1.06
N PRO A 103 -7.30 -17.80 -0.78
CA PRO A 103 -8.47 -16.97 -0.52
C PRO A 103 -9.17 -16.57 -1.81
N SER A 104 -10.42 -16.15 -1.69
CA SER A 104 -11.12 -15.43 -2.75
C SER A 104 -10.91 -13.92 -2.62
N LEU A 105 -10.95 -13.23 -3.76
CA LEU A 105 -10.79 -11.79 -3.90
C LEU A 105 -12.12 -11.13 -4.25
N SER A 106 -12.29 -9.86 -3.90
CA SER A 106 -13.48 -9.09 -4.25
C SER A 106 -13.40 -8.54 -5.67
N ALA A 107 -14.48 -8.69 -6.42
CA ALA A 107 -14.61 -8.13 -7.77
C ALA A 107 -14.89 -6.62 -7.76
N SER A 108 -15.35 -6.05 -6.64
CA SER A 108 -15.76 -4.64 -6.50
C SER A 108 -15.00 -3.91 -5.38
N LEU A 109 -14.89 -2.59 -5.56
CA LEU A 109 -14.45 -1.66 -4.52
C LEU A 109 -15.48 -1.47 -3.39
N PHE A 110 -16.76 -1.65 -3.70
CA PHE A 110 -17.85 -1.26 -2.82
C PHE A 110 -18.30 -2.43 -1.97
N TYR A 111 -18.20 -2.29 -0.66
CA TYR A 111 -18.63 -3.31 0.30
C TYR A 111 -20.10 -3.73 0.12
N LYS A 112 -20.96 -2.80 -0.29
CA LYS A 112 -22.38 -3.07 -0.52
C LYS A 112 -22.67 -3.98 -1.74
N GLU A 113 -21.69 -4.17 -2.61
CA GLU A 113 -21.79 -5.01 -3.81
C GLU A 113 -21.19 -6.41 -3.60
N LEU A 114 -20.54 -6.67 -2.46
CA LEU A 114 -19.91 -7.96 -2.18
C LEU A 114 -20.89 -9.11 -2.25
N ASP A 115 -22.11 -8.92 -1.72
CA ASP A 115 -23.15 -9.94 -1.74
C ASP A 115 -23.78 -10.16 -3.13
N LYS A 116 -23.54 -9.21 -4.05
CA LYS A 116 -24.13 -9.22 -5.41
C LYS A 116 -23.17 -9.78 -6.46
N LEU A 117 -21.88 -9.69 -6.21
CA LEU A 117 -20.83 -10.11 -7.15
C LEU A 117 -20.17 -11.39 -6.68
N ARG A 118 -19.97 -12.32 -7.61
CA ARG A 118 -19.23 -13.55 -7.31
C ARG A 118 -17.79 -13.22 -6.94
N PRO A 119 -17.25 -13.81 -5.87
CA PRO A 119 -15.82 -13.70 -5.54
C PRO A 119 -14.96 -14.18 -6.71
N ILE A 120 -13.81 -13.54 -6.88
CA ILE A 120 -12.82 -13.97 -7.88
C ILE A 120 -11.83 -14.90 -7.17
N PRO A 121 -11.64 -16.14 -7.65
CA PRO A 121 -10.59 -17.00 -7.14
C PRO A 121 -9.21 -16.37 -7.31
N PHE A 122 -8.32 -16.60 -6.34
CA PHE A 122 -6.95 -16.06 -6.38
C PHE A 122 -6.23 -16.40 -7.68
N ASP A 123 -6.36 -17.65 -8.16
CA ASP A 123 -5.70 -18.15 -9.38
C ASP A 123 -6.28 -17.60 -10.70
N LYS A 124 -7.32 -16.78 -10.63
CA LYS A 124 -7.79 -15.96 -11.77
C LYS A 124 -7.05 -14.62 -11.89
N VAL A 125 -6.28 -14.24 -10.88
CA VAL A 125 -5.52 -12.98 -10.87
C VAL A 125 -4.02 -13.27 -10.79
N PHE A 126 -3.61 -14.23 -9.96
CA PHE A 126 -2.21 -14.57 -9.70
C PHE A 126 -1.94 -16.06 -9.96
N GLN A 127 -0.76 -16.38 -10.47
CA GLN A 127 -0.33 -17.73 -10.79
C GLN A 127 -0.06 -18.53 -9.52
N PHE A 128 -0.97 -19.45 -9.16
CA PHE A 128 -0.89 -20.23 -7.93
C PHE A 128 0.38 -21.10 -7.84
N GLU A 129 0.69 -21.86 -8.88
CA GLU A 129 1.87 -22.75 -8.87
C GLU A 129 3.18 -21.96 -8.80
N ARG A 130 3.23 -20.83 -9.53
CA ARG A 130 4.39 -19.95 -9.52
C ARG A 130 4.57 -19.25 -8.18
N PHE A 131 3.45 -18.86 -7.51
CA PHE A 131 3.50 -18.34 -6.16
C PHE A 131 4.20 -19.32 -5.22
N ASN A 132 3.76 -20.59 -5.19
CA ASN A 132 4.36 -21.61 -4.33
C ASN A 132 5.82 -21.90 -4.68
N SER A 133 6.18 -21.86 -5.96
CA SER A 133 7.57 -22.04 -6.39
C SER A 133 8.47 -20.89 -5.92
N LEU A 134 8.06 -19.63 -6.12
CA LEU A 134 8.86 -18.46 -5.77
C LEU A 134 8.93 -18.21 -4.26
N CYS A 135 7.85 -18.53 -3.54
CA CYS A 135 7.77 -18.39 -2.08
C CYS A 135 8.15 -19.65 -1.31
N SER A 136 8.67 -20.66 -1.97
CA SER A 136 9.06 -21.92 -1.33
C SER A 136 9.94 -21.70 -0.10
N GLY A 137 9.61 -22.38 1.00
CA GLY A 137 10.30 -22.24 2.28
C GLY A 137 10.02 -20.93 3.03
N PHE A 138 9.21 -20.01 2.48
CA PHE A 138 8.87 -18.75 3.12
C PHE A 138 7.40 -18.64 3.51
N VAL A 139 6.49 -18.81 2.55
CA VAL A 139 5.04 -18.96 2.75
C VAL A 139 4.49 -19.94 1.73
N GLY A 140 3.38 -20.61 2.05
CA GLY A 140 2.75 -21.60 1.16
C GLY A 140 1.26 -21.33 0.99
N LEU A 141 0.74 -21.64 -0.20
CA LEU A 141 -0.68 -21.68 -0.51
C LEU A 141 -1.14 -23.11 -0.75
N ALA A 142 -2.34 -23.43 -0.27
CA ALA A 142 -3.00 -24.69 -0.55
C ALA A 142 -4.41 -24.46 -1.12
N ARG A 143 -4.90 -25.43 -1.87
CA ARG A 143 -6.30 -25.46 -2.32
C ARG A 143 -7.18 -26.06 -1.23
N PHE A 144 -8.47 -25.73 -1.21
CA PHE A 144 -9.41 -26.28 -0.24
C PHE A 144 -9.55 -27.82 -0.36
N GLU A 145 -9.28 -28.37 -1.52
CA GLU A 145 -9.27 -29.82 -1.77
C GLU A 145 -8.17 -30.56 -0.98
N ASN A 146 -7.15 -29.83 -0.51
CA ASN A 146 -6.10 -30.40 0.34
C ASN A 146 -6.55 -30.64 1.78
N VAL A 147 -7.68 -30.04 2.21
CA VAL A 147 -8.24 -30.21 3.55
C VAL A 147 -9.05 -31.47 3.60
N ARG A 148 -8.90 -32.24 4.66
CA ARG A 148 -9.67 -33.51 4.86
C ARG A 148 -11.17 -33.22 4.99
N ASN A 149 -12.02 -34.14 4.51
CA ASN A 149 -13.49 -33.99 4.56
C ASN A 149 -14.07 -33.81 5.98
N ARG A 150 -13.32 -34.17 7.03
CA ARG A 150 -13.71 -34.07 8.44
C ARG A 150 -12.62 -33.32 9.24
N ALA A 151 -12.04 -32.28 8.65
CA ALA A 151 -11.04 -31.44 9.32
C ALA A 151 -11.59 -30.86 10.62
N GLN A 152 -10.76 -30.88 11.66
CA GLN A 152 -11.05 -30.14 12.89
C GLN A 152 -10.73 -28.66 12.66
N VAL A 153 -11.73 -27.81 12.85
CA VAL A 153 -11.62 -26.36 12.61
C VAL A 153 -11.70 -25.60 13.93
N PHE A 154 -10.77 -24.69 14.13
CA PHE A 154 -10.80 -23.71 15.22
C PHE A 154 -11.14 -22.33 14.65
N ASP A 155 -12.23 -21.73 15.12
CA ASP A 155 -12.62 -20.38 14.72
C ASP A 155 -11.89 -19.35 15.58
N LEU A 156 -11.04 -18.53 14.93
CA LEU A 156 -10.28 -17.46 15.52
C LEU A 156 -10.92 -16.11 15.17
N GLU A 157 -11.58 -15.49 16.13
CA GLU A 157 -12.06 -14.12 15.95
C GLU A 157 -10.90 -13.12 16.06
N LYS A 158 -10.55 -12.50 14.92
CA LYS A 158 -9.50 -11.49 14.86
C LYS A 158 -10.10 -10.09 14.85
N GLY A 159 -9.69 -9.26 15.80
CA GLY A 159 -10.08 -7.86 15.85
C GLY A 159 -9.54 -7.07 14.66
N SER A 160 -10.22 -5.97 14.35
CA SER A 160 -9.83 -5.08 13.27
C SER A 160 -10.23 -3.63 13.55
N GLY A 161 -9.69 -2.71 12.73
CA GLY A 161 -10.03 -1.30 12.80
C GLY A 161 -9.24 -0.51 13.84
N ARG A 162 -9.63 0.76 14.03
CA ARG A 162 -8.83 1.74 14.80
C ARG A 162 -8.74 1.48 16.30
N ARG A 163 -9.66 0.73 16.89
CA ARG A 163 -9.67 0.39 18.32
C ARG A 163 -8.82 -0.83 18.65
N TRP A 164 -8.41 -1.56 17.63
CA TRP A 164 -7.54 -2.72 17.74
C TRP A 164 -6.13 -2.26 17.40
N THR A 165 -5.23 -2.20 18.39
CA THR A 165 -3.86 -1.70 18.16
C THR A 165 -2.97 -2.76 17.52
N VAL A 166 -1.85 -2.33 16.94
CA VAL A 166 -0.84 -3.22 16.34
C VAL A 166 -0.27 -4.17 17.41
N GLU A 167 0.02 -3.66 18.60
CA GLU A 167 0.55 -4.43 19.72
C GLU A 167 -0.44 -5.52 20.14
N ARG A 168 -1.72 -5.16 20.31
CA ARG A 168 -2.78 -6.11 20.66
C ARG A 168 -2.97 -7.18 19.59
N ASP A 169 -2.86 -6.81 18.33
CA ASP A 169 -2.92 -7.75 17.20
C ASP A 169 -1.76 -8.75 17.27
N LEU A 170 -0.55 -8.26 17.48
CA LEU A 170 0.65 -9.08 17.58
C LEU A 170 0.63 -10.01 18.80
N GLU A 171 0.18 -9.51 19.95
CA GLU A 171 0.03 -10.31 21.17
C GLU A 171 -0.97 -11.45 20.95
N GLN A 172 -2.13 -11.16 20.37
CA GLN A 172 -3.12 -12.17 20.03
C GLN A 172 -2.52 -13.25 19.14
N LEU A 173 -1.87 -12.86 18.03
CA LEU A 173 -1.30 -13.80 17.08
C LEU A 173 -0.19 -14.66 17.72
N LYS A 174 0.68 -14.07 18.55
CA LYS A 174 1.72 -14.81 19.28
C LYS A 174 1.11 -15.82 20.25
N HIS A 175 0.08 -15.43 20.98
CA HIS A 175 -0.62 -16.32 21.89
C HIS A 175 -1.18 -17.54 21.15
N PHE A 176 -1.82 -17.34 20.00
CA PHE A 176 -2.35 -18.46 19.21
C PHE A 176 -1.25 -19.30 18.55
N ALA A 177 -0.15 -18.68 18.12
CA ALA A 177 0.97 -19.40 17.53
C ALA A 177 1.71 -20.31 18.53
N SER A 178 1.69 -19.96 19.81
CA SER A 178 2.35 -20.73 20.89
C SER A 178 1.43 -21.67 21.67
N ASN A 179 0.14 -21.74 21.34
CA ASN A 179 -0.83 -22.55 22.08
C ASN A 179 -0.95 -23.95 21.45
N GLU A 180 -0.38 -24.95 22.14
CA GLU A 180 -0.38 -26.35 21.70
C GLU A 180 -1.79 -26.92 21.45
N SER A 181 -2.77 -26.57 22.32
CA SER A 181 -4.15 -27.04 22.17
C SER A 181 -4.80 -26.50 20.88
N ILE A 182 -4.41 -25.33 20.41
CA ILE A 182 -4.89 -24.74 19.16
C ILE A 182 -4.13 -25.34 17.97
N ASP A 183 -2.86 -25.71 18.17
CA ASP A 183 -2.09 -26.36 17.10
C ASP A 183 -2.59 -27.77 16.76
N GLU A 184 -3.35 -28.42 17.63
CA GLU A 184 -4.01 -29.70 17.33
C GLU A 184 -4.99 -29.60 16.17
N PHE A 185 -5.67 -28.46 15.99
CA PHE A 185 -6.64 -28.27 14.91
C PHE A 185 -5.97 -28.27 13.53
N GLU A 186 -6.56 -28.97 12.56
CA GLU A 186 -6.07 -29.02 11.19
C GLU A 186 -6.22 -27.65 10.51
N VAL A 187 -7.35 -26.96 10.74
CA VAL A 187 -7.65 -25.65 10.17
C VAL A 187 -7.88 -24.63 11.28
N ILE A 188 -7.18 -23.49 11.21
CA ILE A 188 -7.58 -22.27 11.94
C ILE A 188 -8.31 -21.40 10.95
N ARG A 189 -9.59 -21.12 11.23
CA ARG A 189 -10.41 -20.20 10.43
C ARG A 189 -10.44 -18.84 11.10
N VAL A 190 -9.82 -17.84 10.44
CA VAL A 190 -9.88 -16.46 10.90
C VAL A 190 -11.23 -15.85 10.54
N THR A 191 -11.94 -15.35 11.55
CA THR A 191 -13.21 -14.64 11.40
C THR A 191 -13.03 -13.16 11.77
N GLY A 192 -14.00 -12.31 11.41
CA GLY A 192 -13.98 -10.88 11.69
C GLY A 192 -14.12 -10.03 10.42
N LYS A 193 -14.35 -8.74 10.63
CA LYS A 193 -14.56 -7.79 9.54
C LYS A 193 -13.21 -7.25 9.06
N ASN A 194 -12.74 -7.68 7.89
CA ASN A 194 -11.48 -7.25 7.28
C ASN A 194 -10.28 -7.43 8.22
N PRO A 195 -10.02 -8.65 8.73
CA PRO A 195 -9.08 -8.89 9.82
C PRO A 195 -7.62 -8.57 9.46
N PHE A 196 -7.31 -8.40 8.18
CA PHE A 196 -5.95 -8.14 7.68
C PHE A 196 -5.76 -6.74 7.06
N LEU A 197 -6.72 -5.83 7.19
CA LEU A 197 -6.64 -4.54 6.50
C LEU A 197 -5.75 -3.51 7.22
N TRP A 198 -5.64 -3.56 8.55
CA TRP A 198 -5.19 -2.39 9.32
C TRP A 198 -3.89 -2.55 10.10
N HIS A 199 -3.40 -3.74 10.35
CA HIS A 199 -2.31 -3.94 11.31
C HIS A 199 -1.02 -4.37 10.64
N ASP A 200 0.03 -3.57 10.82
CA ASP A 200 1.37 -3.80 10.30
C ASP A 200 2.37 -3.99 11.41
N HIS A 201 2.88 -5.19 11.54
CA HIS A 201 3.96 -5.55 12.44
C HIS A 201 5.03 -6.42 11.76
N TRP A 202 4.99 -6.51 10.44
CA TRP A 202 6.01 -7.17 9.62
C TRP A 202 6.87 -6.15 8.88
N SER A 203 8.09 -6.51 8.59
CA SER A 203 9.03 -5.67 7.85
C SER A 203 8.59 -5.44 6.40
N VAL A 204 9.02 -4.33 5.82
CA VAL A 204 8.82 -4.08 4.37
C VAL A 204 9.47 -5.18 3.54
N GLU A 205 10.60 -5.74 3.98
CA GLU A 205 11.28 -6.84 3.31
C GLU A 205 10.43 -8.12 3.26
N ASP A 206 9.73 -8.47 4.36
CA ASP A 206 8.80 -9.61 4.38
C ASP A 206 7.63 -9.41 3.39
N TYR A 207 7.05 -8.20 3.37
CA TYR A 207 6.01 -7.86 2.39
C TYR A 207 6.52 -7.95 0.96
N ALA A 208 7.68 -7.36 0.68
CA ALA A 208 8.29 -7.36 -0.65
C ALA A 208 8.52 -8.78 -1.15
N LYS A 209 8.95 -9.69 -0.27
CA LYS A 209 9.14 -11.11 -0.62
C LYS A 209 7.82 -11.79 -1.00
N VAL A 210 6.72 -11.52 -0.28
CA VAL A 210 5.39 -12.03 -0.67
C VAL A 210 4.93 -11.43 -1.99
N PHE A 211 5.06 -10.11 -2.18
CA PHE A 211 4.63 -9.45 -3.42
C PHE A 211 5.39 -9.96 -4.64
N GLU A 212 6.67 -10.30 -4.50
CA GLU A 212 7.46 -10.89 -5.57
C GLU A 212 6.91 -12.23 -6.05
N CYS A 213 6.29 -13.00 -5.16
CA CYS A 213 5.65 -14.26 -5.51
C CYS A 213 4.29 -14.06 -6.21
N MET A 214 3.68 -12.88 -6.07
CA MET A 214 2.35 -12.56 -6.63
C MET A 214 2.42 -12.19 -8.11
N VAL A 215 2.88 -13.13 -8.94
CA VAL A 215 2.93 -12.93 -10.40
C VAL A 215 1.51 -13.03 -10.96
N VAL A 216 1.08 -12.04 -11.72
CA VAL A 216 -0.22 -12.05 -12.39
C VAL A 216 -0.32 -13.17 -13.41
N VAL A 217 -1.53 -13.64 -13.69
CA VAL A 217 -1.76 -14.65 -14.73
C VAL A 217 -1.37 -14.10 -16.11
N ASP A 218 -1.00 -15.00 -17.02
CA ASP A 218 -0.52 -14.64 -18.37
C ASP A 218 -1.54 -13.81 -19.16
N GLU A 219 -2.83 -14.01 -18.93
CA GLU A 219 -3.89 -13.24 -19.56
C GLU A 219 -3.77 -11.75 -19.19
N ILE A 220 -3.64 -11.42 -17.90
CA ILE A 220 -3.48 -10.04 -17.44
C ILE A 220 -2.17 -9.44 -17.96
N SER A 221 -1.07 -10.22 -17.91
CA SER A 221 0.23 -9.77 -18.40
C SER A 221 0.19 -9.43 -19.89
N ARG A 222 -0.41 -10.30 -20.72
CA ARG A 222 -0.56 -10.07 -22.18
C ARG A 222 -1.42 -8.85 -22.49
N GLU A 223 -2.51 -8.64 -21.74
CA GLU A 223 -3.33 -7.44 -21.96
C GLU A 223 -2.57 -6.16 -21.57
N ALA A 224 -1.78 -6.19 -20.50
CA ALA A 224 -0.90 -5.08 -20.15
C ALA A 224 0.16 -4.82 -21.24
N ASP A 225 0.75 -5.86 -21.82
CA ASP A 225 1.71 -5.73 -22.94
C ASP A 225 1.04 -5.13 -24.18
N ARG A 226 -0.22 -5.50 -24.48
CA ARG A 226 -0.99 -4.88 -25.56
C ARG A 226 -1.22 -3.39 -25.34
N VAL A 227 -1.55 -2.99 -24.09
CA VAL A 227 -1.70 -1.57 -23.75
C VAL A 227 -0.38 -0.83 -23.91
N VAL A 228 0.73 -1.39 -23.42
CA VAL A 228 2.08 -0.80 -23.58
C VAL A 228 2.46 -0.67 -25.04
N MET A 229 2.16 -1.66 -25.88
CA MET A 229 2.38 -1.59 -27.31
C MET A 229 1.62 -0.41 -27.95
N LYS A 230 0.33 -0.25 -27.62
CA LYS A 230 -0.48 0.88 -28.10
C LYS A 230 0.07 2.24 -27.63
N ILE A 231 0.58 2.32 -26.40
CA ILE A 231 1.24 3.54 -25.89
C ILE A 231 2.48 3.86 -26.74
N ARG A 232 3.32 2.85 -27.03
CA ARG A 232 4.53 3.02 -27.85
C ARG A 232 4.19 3.40 -29.29
N GLU A 233 3.21 2.74 -29.90
CA GLU A 233 2.72 3.06 -31.26
C GLU A 233 2.22 4.51 -31.34
N ALA A 234 1.43 4.97 -30.35
CA ALA A 234 0.96 6.34 -30.29
C ALA A 234 2.13 7.33 -30.17
N GLY A 235 3.15 7.00 -29.39
CA GLY A 235 4.36 7.79 -29.26
C GLY A 235 5.13 7.91 -30.57
N GLU A 236 5.32 6.80 -31.28
CA GLU A 236 6.00 6.78 -32.58
C GLU A 236 5.24 7.61 -33.62
N ALA A 237 3.90 7.51 -33.66
CA ALA A 237 3.07 8.31 -34.54
C ALA A 237 3.21 9.82 -34.28
N GLU A 238 3.29 10.24 -33.02
CA GLU A 238 3.51 11.65 -32.66
C GLU A 238 4.94 12.10 -32.98
N ARG A 239 5.94 11.25 -32.77
CA ARG A 239 7.32 11.54 -33.18
C ARG A 239 7.42 11.75 -34.68
N ALA A 240 6.81 10.89 -35.46
CA ALA A 240 6.82 10.98 -36.95
C ALA A 240 6.23 12.30 -37.45
N LYS A 241 5.26 12.91 -36.74
CA LYS A 241 4.71 14.23 -37.06
C LYS A 241 5.70 15.36 -36.81
N LEU A 242 6.57 15.20 -35.78
CA LEU A 242 7.53 16.24 -35.36
C LEU A 242 8.86 16.14 -36.13
N GLU A 243 9.24 14.94 -36.54
CA GLU A 243 10.54 14.65 -37.17
C GLU A 243 10.50 14.87 -38.69
N SER A 244 10.51 16.14 -39.15
CA SER A 244 11.11 16.42 -40.48
C SER A 244 12.65 16.61 -40.40
N LYS A 245 13.30 16.67 -39.23
CA LYS A 245 14.69 17.16 -39.11
C LYS A 245 15.67 16.41 -38.18
N THR A 246 15.25 15.55 -37.23
CA THR A 246 16.24 14.88 -36.34
C THR A 246 15.77 13.49 -35.92
N LYS A 247 16.44 12.44 -36.42
CA LYS A 247 16.22 11.05 -35.96
C LYS A 247 16.81 10.87 -34.55
N ILE A 248 15.97 10.83 -33.53
CA ILE A 248 16.38 10.38 -32.20
C ILE A 248 16.34 8.86 -32.18
N PRO A 249 17.48 8.15 -32.02
CA PRO A 249 17.48 6.70 -32.00
C PRO A 249 16.83 6.14 -30.74
N GLY A 250 16.14 5.02 -30.86
CA GLY A 250 15.56 4.29 -29.75
C GLY A 250 14.05 4.49 -29.56
N PRO A 251 13.41 3.63 -28.77
CA PRO A 251 11.98 3.73 -28.50
C PRO A 251 11.67 4.99 -27.71
N ILE A 252 10.50 5.60 -27.99
CA ILE A 252 10.03 6.75 -27.21
C ILE A 252 9.76 6.30 -25.77
N PRO A 253 10.36 7.00 -24.77
CA PRO A 253 10.03 6.71 -23.39
C PRO A 253 8.58 7.07 -23.08
N PHE A 254 7.92 6.31 -22.20
CA PHE A 254 6.64 6.72 -21.67
C PHE A 254 6.64 6.84 -20.16
N VAL A 255 5.91 7.84 -19.69
CA VAL A 255 5.69 8.10 -18.27
C VAL A 255 4.30 7.63 -17.91
N ALA A 256 4.16 6.77 -16.90
CA ALA A 256 2.87 6.47 -16.32
C ALA A 256 2.58 7.41 -15.14
N VAL A 257 1.44 8.08 -15.18
CA VAL A 257 0.99 9.00 -14.14
C VAL A 257 -0.30 8.45 -13.51
N HIS A 258 -0.24 8.05 -12.25
CA HIS A 258 -1.43 7.69 -11.50
C HIS A 258 -2.05 8.95 -10.88
N MET A 259 -3.05 9.50 -11.52
CA MET A 259 -3.75 10.71 -11.07
C MET A 259 -4.85 10.35 -10.07
N ARG A 260 -4.59 10.54 -8.79
CA ARG A 260 -5.56 10.30 -7.70
C ARG A 260 -6.30 11.59 -7.36
N ILE A 261 -7.27 11.96 -8.19
CA ILE A 261 -8.02 13.22 -8.10
C ILE A 261 -9.54 13.03 -8.06
N GLU A 262 -10.03 11.80 -7.87
CA GLU A 262 -11.45 11.51 -7.74
C GLU A 262 -12.05 12.23 -6.52
N ILE A 263 -13.33 12.56 -6.61
CA ILE A 263 -14.04 13.36 -5.60
C ILE A 263 -13.97 12.71 -4.20
N ASP A 264 -14.13 11.38 -4.12
CA ASP A 264 -14.02 10.62 -2.86
C ASP A 264 -12.62 10.74 -2.25
N TRP A 265 -11.59 10.69 -3.08
CA TRP A 265 -10.21 10.92 -2.64
C TRP A 265 -9.98 12.34 -2.19
N MET A 266 -10.44 13.36 -2.94
CA MET A 266 -10.26 14.75 -2.58
C MET A 266 -10.92 15.11 -1.23
N ILE A 267 -12.06 14.50 -0.92
CA ILE A 267 -12.69 14.61 0.40
C ILE A 267 -11.84 13.90 1.47
N HIS A 268 -11.32 12.72 1.15
CA HIS A 268 -10.55 11.91 2.10
C HIS A 268 -9.19 12.55 2.40
N CYS A 269 -8.46 13.01 1.39
CA CYS A 269 -7.13 13.60 1.56
C CYS A 269 -7.18 14.90 2.39
N LYS A 270 -8.18 15.76 2.18
CA LYS A 270 -8.39 16.95 3.02
C LYS A 270 -8.61 16.61 4.50
N LYS A 271 -9.37 15.55 4.78
CA LYS A 271 -9.54 15.04 6.16
C LYS A 271 -8.22 14.48 6.72
N LEU A 272 -7.38 13.88 5.87
CA LEU A 272 -6.06 13.39 6.25
C LEU A 272 -5.12 14.55 6.60
N GLU A 273 -5.08 15.60 5.77
CA GLU A 273 -4.29 16.81 6.01
C GLU A 273 -4.63 17.44 7.36
N GLN A 274 -5.92 17.64 7.61
CA GLN A 274 -6.39 18.18 8.89
C GLN A 274 -6.00 17.29 10.08
N ARG A 275 -6.17 15.98 9.97
CA ARG A 275 -5.88 15.04 11.06
C ARG A 275 -4.39 14.86 11.33
N LYS A 276 -3.58 14.82 10.28
CA LYS A 276 -2.12 14.68 10.38
C LYS A 276 -1.41 16.01 10.59
N LYS A 277 -2.11 17.13 10.45
CA LYS A 277 -1.55 18.51 10.48
C LYS A 277 -0.41 18.70 9.47
N VAL A 278 -0.56 18.12 8.30
CA VAL A 278 0.36 18.24 7.18
C VAL A 278 -0.40 18.73 5.96
N SER A 279 0.22 19.58 5.14
CA SER A 279 -0.20 19.93 3.79
C SER A 279 0.34 18.92 2.78
N GLU A 280 -0.09 19.03 1.53
CA GLU A 280 0.50 18.32 0.40
C GLU A 280 0.14 16.81 0.30
N ILE A 281 -0.96 16.39 0.92
CA ILE A 281 -1.55 15.06 0.65
C ILE A 281 -2.43 15.13 -0.59
N CYS A 282 -3.25 16.20 -0.67
CA CYS A 282 -4.08 16.49 -1.83
C CYS A 282 -3.25 17.16 -2.92
N SER A 283 -3.54 16.86 -4.16
CA SER A 283 -2.98 17.56 -5.32
C SER A 283 -4.06 17.78 -6.36
N SER A 284 -4.15 18.97 -6.89
CA SER A 284 -5.04 19.30 -7.99
C SER A 284 -4.48 18.78 -9.33
N LYS A 285 -5.34 18.65 -10.33
CA LYS A 285 -4.94 18.32 -11.70
C LYS A 285 -3.78 19.22 -12.17
N ARG A 286 -3.91 20.54 -11.99
CA ARG A 286 -2.90 21.53 -12.42
C ARG A 286 -1.55 21.30 -11.74
N GLU A 287 -1.53 21.08 -10.44
CA GLU A 287 -0.29 20.81 -9.69
C GLU A 287 0.39 19.52 -10.15
N ILE A 288 -0.39 18.46 -10.42
CA ILE A 288 0.18 17.21 -10.95
C ILE A 288 0.83 17.45 -12.31
N MET A 289 0.14 18.14 -13.22
CA MET A 289 0.61 18.41 -14.57
C MET A 289 1.88 19.29 -14.57
N GLU A 290 1.89 20.35 -13.74
CA GLU A 290 3.04 21.22 -13.57
C GLU A 290 4.26 20.46 -13.03
N ARG A 291 4.08 19.67 -11.99
CA ARG A 291 5.17 18.88 -11.39
C ARG A 291 5.71 17.81 -12.34
N VAL A 292 4.84 17.12 -13.07
CA VAL A 292 5.27 16.15 -14.11
C VAL A 292 6.04 16.86 -15.22
N GLY A 293 5.57 18.02 -15.67
CA GLY A 293 6.24 18.82 -16.70
C GLY A 293 7.63 19.32 -16.29
N ASN A 294 7.88 19.44 -15.00
CA ASN A 294 9.15 19.93 -14.44
C ASN A 294 10.15 18.81 -14.09
N ILE A 295 9.85 17.54 -14.40
CA ILE A 295 10.81 16.45 -14.20
C ILE A 295 12.07 16.73 -15.03
N SER A 296 13.21 16.82 -14.36
CA SER A 296 14.50 17.08 -14.98
C SER A 296 14.89 15.92 -15.92
N GLY A 297 15.44 16.26 -17.09
CA GLY A 297 15.90 15.27 -18.08
C GLY A 297 14.78 14.56 -18.84
N LEU A 298 13.52 14.96 -18.68
CA LEU A 298 12.41 14.41 -19.47
C LEU A 298 12.54 14.89 -20.94
N LYS A 299 12.92 13.97 -21.81
CA LYS A 299 13.07 14.23 -23.26
C LYS A 299 11.71 14.41 -23.91
N THR A 300 11.56 15.41 -24.75
CA THR A 300 10.34 15.61 -25.55
C THR A 300 10.59 15.18 -26.99
N PRO A 301 9.63 14.55 -27.69
CA PRO A 301 8.30 14.21 -27.20
C PRO A 301 8.30 13.03 -26.21
N THR A 302 7.44 13.09 -25.20
CA THR A 302 7.23 12.00 -24.24
C THR A 302 5.74 11.67 -24.14
N VAL A 303 5.40 10.40 -24.19
CA VAL A 303 4.03 9.92 -23.98
C VAL A 303 3.74 9.80 -22.49
N LEU A 304 2.60 10.34 -22.08
CA LEU A 304 2.08 10.20 -20.72
C LEU A 304 0.90 9.24 -20.73
N TYR A 305 1.05 8.07 -20.13
CA TYR A 305 -0.08 7.18 -19.85
C TYR A 305 -0.75 7.60 -18.55
N LEU A 306 -2.01 8.01 -18.63
CA LEU A 306 -2.77 8.47 -17.47
C LEU A 306 -3.57 7.29 -16.88
N ALA A 307 -3.08 6.72 -15.79
CA ALA A 307 -3.81 5.74 -14.99
C ALA A 307 -4.81 6.48 -14.09
N VAL A 308 -6.06 6.61 -14.57
CA VAL A 308 -7.15 7.35 -13.93
C VAL A 308 -8.40 6.49 -13.83
N ALA A 309 -9.27 6.83 -12.88
CA ALA A 309 -10.58 6.19 -12.77
C ALA A 309 -11.47 6.60 -13.97
N ASP A 310 -12.29 5.68 -14.45
CA ASP A 310 -13.17 5.90 -15.60
C ASP A 310 -14.14 7.09 -15.42
N THR A 311 -14.55 7.36 -14.19
CA THR A 311 -15.40 8.51 -13.85
C THR A 311 -14.79 9.87 -14.24
N LEU A 312 -13.47 9.97 -14.26
CA LEU A 312 -12.76 11.18 -14.69
C LEU A 312 -12.66 11.32 -16.22
N LEU A 313 -12.99 10.26 -16.95
CA LEU A 313 -12.99 10.23 -18.42
C LEU A 313 -14.38 10.56 -19.00
N GLU A 314 -15.43 10.60 -18.17
CA GLU A 314 -16.82 10.85 -18.54
C GLU A 314 -17.22 12.33 -18.42
N GLU A 315 -16.34 13.19 -17.89
CA GLU A 315 -16.61 14.63 -17.75
C GLU A 315 -16.79 15.29 -19.11
N LYS A 316 -17.96 15.92 -19.28
CA LYS A 316 -18.43 16.46 -20.57
C LYS A 316 -17.80 17.82 -20.94
N GLU A 317 -17.13 18.48 -20.01
CA GLU A 317 -16.53 19.79 -20.25
C GLU A 317 -15.07 19.64 -20.71
N GLU A 318 -14.76 20.19 -21.86
CA GLU A 318 -13.44 20.12 -22.50
C GLU A 318 -12.32 20.71 -21.59
N ASN A 319 -12.64 21.69 -20.76
CA ASN A 319 -11.70 22.30 -19.79
C ASN A 319 -11.45 21.44 -18.54
N SER A 320 -12.31 20.48 -18.23
CA SER A 320 -12.12 19.56 -17.10
C SER A 320 -11.35 18.29 -17.47
N SER A 321 -11.20 18.03 -18.79
CA SER A 321 -10.51 16.85 -19.29
C SER A 321 -9.08 16.72 -18.76
N VAL A 322 -8.72 15.51 -18.28
CA VAL A 322 -7.35 15.19 -17.84
C VAL A 322 -6.33 15.22 -18.98
N LEU A 323 -6.79 15.31 -20.22
CA LEU A 323 -5.96 15.32 -21.44
C LEU A 323 -5.50 16.74 -21.84
N THR A 324 -6.04 17.80 -21.26
CA THR A 324 -5.73 19.19 -21.64
C THR A 324 -4.87 19.90 -20.63
N GLY A 325 -4.06 20.86 -21.11
CA GLY A 325 -3.23 21.74 -20.25
C GLY A 325 -1.85 21.17 -19.92
N TRP A 326 -1.40 20.08 -20.54
CA TRP A 326 -0.03 19.59 -20.43
C TRP A 326 0.96 20.48 -21.17
N ARG A 327 2.21 20.52 -20.69
CA ARG A 327 3.30 21.28 -21.33
C ARG A 327 3.56 20.70 -22.74
N ASP A 328 3.98 21.58 -23.67
CA ASP A 328 4.33 21.20 -25.02
C ASP A 328 5.36 20.07 -25.06
N GLY A 329 5.13 19.10 -25.94
CA GLY A 329 5.93 17.89 -26.07
C GLY A 329 5.60 16.77 -25.07
N LEU A 330 4.68 17.01 -24.12
CA LEU A 330 4.09 15.97 -23.27
C LEU A 330 2.73 15.56 -23.84
N ILE A 331 2.60 14.31 -24.23
CA ILE A 331 1.46 13.81 -25.02
C ILE A 331 0.62 12.88 -24.14
N PRO A 332 -0.50 13.37 -23.57
CA PRO A 332 -1.32 12.57 -22.66
C PRO A 332 -2.20 11.58 -23.42
N PHE A 333 -2.18 10.33 -22.96
CA PHE A 333 -3.09 9.30 -23.39
C PHE A 333 -3.75 8.61 -22.21
N GLU A 334 -4.99 8.27 -22.38
CA GLU A 334 -5.76 7.44 -21.46
C GLU A 334 -6.41 6.28 -22.24
N LYS A 335 -7.02 5.36 -21.54
CA LYS A 335 -7.56 4.12 -22.09
C LYS A 335 -8.50 4.31 -23.30
N LYS A 336 -9.39 5.31 -23.22
CA LYS A 336 -10.36 5.60 -24.29
C LYS A 336 -9.66 6.17 -25.52
N LYS A 337 -8.76 7.12 -25.33
CA LYS A 337 -8.01 7.75 -26.43
C LYS A 337 -7.06 6.77 -27.12
N LEU A 338 -6.55 5.76 -26.40
CA LEU A 338 -5.77 4.67 -26.99
C LEU A 338 -6.63 3.62 -27.71
N GLY A 339 -7.96 3.70 -27.60
CA GLY A 339 -8.89 2.71 -28.15
C GLY A 339 -8.91 1.37 -27.40
N VAL A 340 -8.29 1.28 -26.22
CA VAL A 340 -8.17 0.03 -25.46
C VAL A 340 -9.31 -0.17 -24.45
N LYS A 341 -10.08 0.87 -24.13
CA LYS A 341 -11.15 0.79 -23.12
C LYS A 341 -12.15 -0.32 -23.45
N GLU A 342 -12.69 -0.35 -24.66
CA GLU A 342 -13.66 -1.35 -25.12
C GLU A 342 -12.97 -2.66 -25.51
N GLU A 343 -11.81 -2.57 -26.17
CA GLU A 343 -11.11 -3.74 -26.71
C GLU A 343 -10.52 -4.63 -25.61
N ILE A 344 -9.99 -4.04 -24.53
CA ILE A 344 -9.29 -4.75 -23.46
C ILE A 344 -10.07 -4.65 -22.16
N TYR A 345 -10.18 -3.44 -21.60
CA TYR A 345 -10.69 -3.24 -20.23
C TYR A 345 -12.16 -3.61 -20.07
N GLY A 346 -13.01 -3.33 -21.07
CA GLY A 346 -14.45 -3.60 -20.99
C GLY A 346 -14.84 -5.08 -20.82
N LYS A 347 -13.90 -6.00 -21.09
CA LYS A 347 -14.11 -7.45 -20.94
C LYS A 347 -13.98 -7.93 -19.49
N TYR A 348 -13.42 -7.12 -18.61
CA TYR A 348 -12.99 -7.55 -17.29
C TYR A 348 -13.68 -6.81 -16.16
N SER A 349 -13.79 -7.48 -15.03
CA SER A 349 -14.23 -6.87 -13.77
C SER A 349 -13.23 -5.79 -13.33
N TYR A 350 -13.68 -4.88 -12.48
CA TYR A 350 -12.87 -3.79 -11.93
C TYR A 350 -11.51 -4.26 -11.37
N LEU A 351 -11.48 -5.40 -10.66
CA LEU A 351 -10.24 -5.94 -10.09
C LEU A 351 -9.22 -6.26 -11.18
N ILE A 352 -9.64 -6.93 -12.26
CA ILE A 352 -8.77 -7.30 -13.38
C ILE A 352 -8.32 -6.05 -14.15
N GLN A 353 -9.23 -5.10 -14.37
CA GLN A 353 -8.88 -3.81 -14.99
C GLN A 353 -7.80 -3.08 -14.18
N SER A 354 -7.94 -3.05 -12.84
CA SER A 354 -6.94 -2.47 -11.94
C SER A 354 -5.61 -3.23 -11.97
N ALA A 355 -5.63 -4.55 -12.17
CA ALA A 355 -4.41 -5.34 -12.32
C ALA A 355 -3.70 -5.05 -13.65
N ILE A 356 -4.44 -4.84 -14.75
CA ILE A 356 -3.86 -4.43 -16.04
C ILE A 356 -3.21 -3.05 -15.89
N ASP A 357 -3.89 -2.07 -15.30
CA ASP A 357 -3.32 -0.73 -15.07
C ASP A 357 -2.06 -0.78 -14.20
N TYR A 358 -2.08 -1.62 -13.17
CA TYR A 358 -0.93 -1.82 -12.30
C TYR A 358 0.28 -2.33 -13.08
N GLU A 359 0.08 -3.35 -13.92
CA GLU A 359 1.11 -3.93 -14.77
C GLU A 359 1.64 -2.95 -15.82
N VAL A 360 0.77 -2.13 -16.43
CA VAL A 360 1.18 -1.06 -17.34
C VAL A 360 2.07 -0.04 -16.64
N CYS A 361 1.68 0.39 -15.43
CA CYS A 361 2.47 1.32 -14.63
C CYS A 361 3.83 0.74 -14.19
N LEU A 362 3.89 -0.57 -13.89
CA LEU A 362 5.15 -1.24 -13.58
C LEU A 362 6.14 -1.24 -14.77
N ARG A 363 5.63 -1.30 -16.01
CA ARG A 363 6.43 -1.33 -17.24
C ARG A 363 6.86 0.05 -17.76
N ALA A 364 6.38 1.14 -17.13
CA ALA A 364 6.73 2.50 -17.53
C ALA A 364 8.22 2.79 -17.33
N ASP A 365 8.80 3.63 -18.19
CA ASP A 365 10.18 4.11 -18.00
C ASP A 365 10.26 5.00 -16.74
N ILE A 366 9.31 5.90 -16.57
CA ILE A 366 9.13 6.73 -15.39
C ILE A 366 7.73 6.51 -14.83
N PHE A 367 7.61 6.37 -13.51
CA PHE A 367 6.33 6.32 -12.81
C PHE A 367 6.15 7.55 -11.92
N VAL A 368 4.96 8.15 -11.95
CA VAL A 368 4.62 9.31 -11.11
C VAL A 368 3.30 9.03 -10.39
N GLY A 369 3.30 9.17 -9.06
CA GLY A 369 2.12 8.84 -8.25
C GLY A 369 1.99 9.66 -6.97
N ASN A 370 0.97 9.34 -6.17
CA ASN A 370 0.72 9.93 -4.86
C ASN A 370 1.22 9.03 -3.74
N SER A 371 2.05 9.54 -2.84
CA SER A 371 2.67 8.75 -1.75
C SER A 371 1.66 8.24 -0.72
N PHE A 372 0.43 8.77 -0.71
CA PHE A 372 -0.66 8.30 0.15
C PHE A 372 -1.59 7.29 -0.55
N SER A 373 -1.32 6.94 -1.80
CA SER A 373 -2.07 5.93 -2.53
C SER A 373 -1.37 4.57 -2.45
N THR A 374 -2.06 3.55 -1.96
CA THR A 374 -1.55 2.16 -1.94
C THR A 374 -1.24 1.63 -3.34
N PHE A 375 -1.96 2.09 -4.36
CA PHE A 375 -1.66 1.77 -5.76
C PHE A 375 -0.26 2.28 -6.15
N SER A 376 0.00 3.56 -5.94
CA SER A 376 1.31 4.15 -6.27
C SER A 376 2.43 3.58 -5.41
N SER A 377 2.18 3.43 -4.11
CA SER A 377 3.20 2.98 -3.17
C SER A 377 3.66 1.54 -3.43
N LEU A 378 2.75 0.63 -3.80
CA LEU A 378 3.15 -0.74 -4.14
C LEU A 378 3.88 -0.81 -5.48
N ILE A 379 3.50 0.00 -6.48
CA ILE A 379 4.26 0.11 -7.74
C ILE A 379 5.70 0.55 -7.43
N VAL A 380 5.88 1.58 -6.60
CA VAL A 380 7.21 2.06 -6.24
C VAL A 380 8.00 1.01 -5.45
N LEU A 381 7.35 0.28 -4.54
CA LEU A 381 8.00 -0.82 -3.81
C LEU A 381 8.50 -1.90 -4.77
N GLU A 382 7.67 -2.38 -5.69
CA GLU A 382 8.06 -3.42 -6.65
C GLU A 382 9.14 -2.92 -7.63
N ARG A 383 9.05 -1.66 -8.07
CA ARG A 383 10.10 -1.02 -8.91
C ARG A 383 11.41 -0.88 -8.15
N THR A 384 11.38 -0.47 -6.87
CA THR A 384 12.56 -0.39 -6.00
C THR A 384 13.21 -1.76 -5.82
N GLN A 385 12.41 -2.78 -5.53
CA GLN A 385 12.90 -4.15 -5.36
C GLN A 385 13.55 -4.70 -6.64
N LYS A 386 12.95 -4.43 -7.79
CA LYS A 386 13.50 -4.83 -9.10
C LYS A 386 14.80 -4.10 -9.42
N ALA A 387 14.86 -2.79 -9.19
CA ALA A 387 16.08 -2.00 -9.36
C ALA A 387 17.23 -2.52 -8.48
N ARG A 388 16.92 -2.83 -7.20
CA ARG A 388 17.86 -3.44 -6.26
C ARG A 388 18.42 -4.77 -6.77
N LYS A 389 17.57 -5.67 -7.28
CA LYS A 389 18.00 -6.96 -7.83
C LYS A 389 18.85 -6.86 -9.07
N LEU A 390 18.63 -5.83 -9.88
CA LEU A 390 19.44 -5.57 -11.09
C LEU A 390 20.73 -4.80 -10.79
N GLY A 391 21.03 -4.50 -9.52
CA GLY A 391 22.19 -3.71 -9.14
C GLY A 391 22.10 -2.23 -9.51
N LEU A 392 20.91 -1.73 -9.85
CA LEU A 392 20.65 -0.35 -10.27
C LEU A 392 20.38 0.56 -9.05
N MET A 393 21.12 0.38 -7.97
CA MET A 393 20.91 1.07 -6.69
C MET A 393 21.20 2.57 -6.72
N SER A 394 21.92 3.06 -7.73
CA SER A 394 22.23 4.48 -7.91
C SER A 394 21.08 5.32 -8.49
N SER A 395 19.85 4.78 -8.49
CA SER A 395 18.68 5.47 -9.08
C SER A 395 18.30 6.78 -8.37
N CYS A 396 18.99 7.13 -7.28
CA CYS A 396 18.88 8.42 -6.62
C CYS A 396 19.91 9.45 -7.12
N GLU A 397 20.97 9.01 -7.75
CA GLU A 397 21.99 9.89 -8.35
C GLU A 397 21.68 10.17 -9.82
N ASP A 398 22.21 11.29 -10.34
CA ASP A 398 22.00 11.73 -11.72
C ASP A 398 22.77 10.83 -12.72
N GLY A 399 22.12 9.75 -13.13
CA GLY A 399 22.60 8.83 -14.15
C GLY A 399 21.47 8.49 -15.13
N GLU A 400 21.80 7.91 -16.29
CA GLU A 400 20.81 7.40 -17.28
C GLU A 400 19.96 6.25 -16.70
N ASN A 401 19.19 6.56 -15.65
CA ASN A 401 18.51 5.55 -14.85
C ASN A 401 17.17 5.20 -15.43
N LYS A 402 17.05 3.98 -15.90
CA LYS A 402 15.78 3.30 -16.16
C LYS A 402 15.07 3.07 -14.83
N TRP A 403 13.72 3.27 -14.81
CA TRP A 403 12.84 2.91 -13.69
C TRP A 403 12.73 3.91 -12.54
N ILE A 404 12.93 5.19 -12.83
CA ILE A 404 12.73 6.25 -11.84
C ILE A 404 11.25 6.36 -11.46
N SER A 405 10.99 6.64 -10.18
CA SER A 405 9.67 6.95 -9.68
C SER A 405 9.64 8.29 -8.94
N TYR A 406 8.50 8.99 -8.99
CA TYR A 406 8.30 10.28 -8.36
C TYR A 406 6.98 10.33 -7.58
N ALA A 407 6.97 11.09 -6.48
CA ALA A 407 5.77 11.47 -5.75
C ALA A 407 5.37 12.89 -6.12
N TYR A 408 4.27 13.06 -6.86
CA TYR A 408 3.83 14.40 -7.27
C TYR A 408 3.23 15.22 -6.14
N ASN A 409 2.76 14.59 -5.07
CA ASN A 409 2.19 15.30 -3.91
C ASN A 409 3.25 15.87 -2.96
N LEU A 410 4.54 15.60 -3.19
CA LEU A 410 5.64 16.10 -2.36
C LEU A 410 6.62 16.93 -3.20
N PRO A 411 7.12 18.05 -2.65
CA PRO A 411 8.14 18.84 -3.33
C PRO A 411 9.45 18.07 -3.43
N GLY A 412 10.11 18.18 -4.59
CA GLY A 412 11.47 17.70 -4.81
C GLY A 412 12.52 18.68 -4.32
N GLU A 413 13.77 18.46 -4.74
CA GLU A 413 14.90 19.32 -4.39
C GLU A 413 14.83 20.71 -5.06
N SER A 414 14.17 20.78 -6.21
CA SER A 414 13.95 22.04 -6.94
C SER A 414 12.49 22.46 -6.89
N ILE A 415 12.23 23.77 -6.95
CA ILE A 415 10.88 24.34 -6.93
C ILE A 415 10.05 23.79 -8.10
N GLY A 416 8.85 23.29 -7.78
CA GLY A 416 7.90 22.77 -8.77
C GLY A 416 8.23 21.37 -9.32
N VAL A 417 9.34 20.76 -8.91
CA VAL A 417 9.71 19.39 -9.30
C VAL A 417 9.10 18.38 -8.31
N PRO A 418 8.59 17.22 -8.75
CA PRO A 418 8.14 16.18 -7.83
C PRO A 418 9.33 15.52 -7.14
N ARG A 419 9.10 14.97 -5.92
CA ARG A 419 10.14 14.28 -5.17
C ARG A 419 10.45 12.92 -5.79
N ARG A 420 11.73 12.60 -5.98
CA ARG A 420 12.16 11.23 -6.29
C ARG A 420 11.71 10.28 -5.19
N TRP A 421 11.31 9.07 -5.56
CA TRP A 421 10.65 8.15 -4.66
C TRP A 421 11.17 6.74 -4.80
N MET A 422 11.75 6.24 -3.73
CA MET A 422 12.06 4.83 -3.52
C MET A 422 11.45 4.36 -2.20
N THR A 423 11.12 3.09 -2.11
CA THR A 423 10.67 2.50 -0.84
C THR A 423 11.87 2.13 0.00
N ASN A 424 11.88 2.57 1.27
CA ASN A 424 12.88 2.09 2.24
C ASN A 424 12.61 0.62 2.57
N MET A 425 13.41 -0.28 1.99
CA MET A 425 13.27 -1.73 2.17
C MET A 425 13.64 -2.22 3.56
N THR A 426 14.41 -1.43 4.34
CA THR A 426 14.83 -1.79 5.71
C THR A 426 13.83 -1.35 6.77
N HIS A 427 12.73 -0.69 6.37
CA HIS A 427 11.72 -0.24 7.33
C HIS A 427 11.05 -1.43 8.03
N SER A 428 10.84 -1.30 9.33
CA SER A 428 10.31 -2.36 10.20
C SER A 428 8.82 -2.68 9.97
N SER A 429 8.11 -1.86 9.21
CA SER A 429 6.68 -2.06 8.95
C SER A 429 6.23 -1.38 7.66
N LEU A 430 5.20 -1.94 7.02
CA LEU A 430 4.55 -1.35 5.84
C LEU A 430 3.61 -0.18 6.20
N GLN A 431 3.56 0.24 7.44
CA GLN A 431 2.61 1.25 7.92
C GLN A 431 2.62 2.53 7.09
N ALA A 432 3.81 2.98 6.68
CA ALA A 432 3.95 4.16 5.83
C ALA A 432 3.20 4.03 4.50
N ILE A 433 3.20 2.84 3.90
CA ILE A 433 2.49 2.55 2.65
C ILE A 433 0.99 2.37 2.90
N SER A 434 0.62 1.59 3.94
CA SER A 434 -0.78 1.24 4.23
C SER A 434 -1.63 2.44 4.65
N TYR A 435 -1.01 3.39 5.36
CA TYR A 435 -1.70 4.58 5.92
C TYR A 435 -1.26 5.90 5.27
N GLY A 436 -0.44 5.82 4.25
CA GLY A 436 0.12 6.95 3.54
C GLY A 436 1.37 7.54 4.20
N SER A 437 2.25 8.10 3.40
CA SER A 437 3.49 8.71 3.84
C SER A 437 3.81 9.99 3.07
N ASN A 438 4.27 11.00 3.81
CA ASN A 438 4.93 12.18 3.26
C ASN A 438 6.47 12.11 3.35
N SER A 439 7.01 11.07 3.99
CA SER A 439 8.45 10.85 4.12
C SER A 439 8.97 9.87 3.06
N VAL A 440 8.80 10.21 1.79
CA VAL A 440 9.43 9.47 0.70
C VAL A 440 10.75 10.14 0.36
N SER A 441 11.78 9.37 0.18
CA SER A 441 13.10 9.91 -0.17
C SER A 441 13.90 8.89 -0.95
N CYS A 442 14.82 9.39 -1.75
CA CYS A 442 15.99 8.67 -2.20
C CYS A 442 17.09 8.83 -1.14
N SER A 443 16.86 8.41 0.10
CA SER A 443 17.93 8.42 1.09
C SER A 443 19.00 7.40 0.67
N SER A 444 20.26 7.81 0.75
CA SER A 444 21.45 6.96 0.65
C SER A 444 21.30 5.78 1.61
N TRP A 445 21.45 4.60 1.12
CA TRP A 445 21.49 3.35 1.85
C TRP A 445 22.81 3.15 2.54
#